data_453a010da857532de72f91873ec092aa
#
_entry.id   453a010da857532de72f91873ec092aa
#
_cell.length_a   1.000
_cell.length_b   1.000
_cell.length_c   1.000
_cell.angle_alpha   90.00
_cell.angle_beta   90.00
_cell.angle_gamma   90.00
#
_symmetry.space_group_name_H-M   'P 1'
#
loop_
_entity.id
_entity.type
_entity.pdbx_description
1 polymer ?
#
loop_
_entity_poly.entity_id
_entity_poly.type
_entity_poly.pdbx_seq_one_letter_code
_entity_poly.pdbx_strand_id
1 'polypeptide(L)'
;MTCWVLKKPVKRLEPTSLYHITRPEINFEVGTDEHDPRVYGSAAEHFKKFVDKGWLKQDEKEHYYIYSQTMNGKTQYGLVVGASVSDYMEGVIKKHELTRREKEE
;
A
#
# COMPACT_ATOMS: atom_id res chain seq x y z
N MET A 1 9.01 -10.08 8.20
CA MET A 1 8.53 -9.25 7.08
C MET A 1 9.19 -7.88 7.14
N THR A 2 9.63 -7.37 6.00
CA THR A 2 10.11 -5.99 5.87
C THR A 2 9.07 -5.14 5.15
N CYS A 3 8.93 -3.87 5.54
CA CYS A 3 7.99 -2.95 4.92
C CYS A 3 8.68 -1.70 4.36
N TRP A 4 8.04 -1.10 3.36
CA TRP A 4 8.37 0.24 2.91
C TRP A 4 7.67 1.26 3.81
N VAL A 5 8.43 2.17 4.37
CA VAL A 5 7.91 3.15 5.34
C VAL A 5 8.03 4.56 4.77
N LEU A 6 6.91 5.31 4.77
CA LEU A 6 6.90 6.72 4.46
C LEU A 6 7.37 7.52 5.67
N LYS A 7 8.41 8.31 5.49
CA LYS A 7 9.10 8.99 6.60
C LYS A 7 8.39 10.22 7.15
N LYS A 8 7.44 10.79 6.39
CA LYS A 8 6.69 11.99 6.80
C LYS A 8 5.22 11.86 6.45
N PRO A 9 4.32 12.26 7.36
CA PRO A 9 2.91 12.39 7.00
C PRO A 9 2.74 13.55 6.01
N VAL A 10 1.92 13.35 4.98
CA VAL A 10 1.70 14.33 3.92
C VAL A 10 0.24 14.39 3.50
N LYS A 11 -0.17 15.52 2.94
CA LYS A 11 -1.50 15.69 2.36
C LYS A 11 -1.62 14.97 1.02
N ARG A 12 -2.86 14.65 0.64
CA ARG A 12 -3.17 13.82 -0.54
C ARG A 12 -2.48 14.24 -1.84
N LEU A 13 -2.46 15.55 -2.16
CA LEU A 13 -1.94 16.06 -3.44
C LEU A 13 -0.50 16.58 -3.38
N GLU A 14 0.17 16.48 -2.24
CA GLU A 14 1.59 16.84 -2.16
C GLU A 14 2.45 15.85 -2.98
N PRO A 15 3.60 16.30 -3.54
CA PRO A 15 4.48 15.42 -4.31
C PRO A 15 4.98 14.20 -3.56
N THR A 16 5.05 14.28 -2.23
CA THR A 16 5.46 13.18 -1.33
C THR A 16 4.30 12.33 -0.82
N SER A 17 3.07 12.57 -1.31
CA SER A 17 1.90 11.78 -0.92
C SER A 17 1.98 10.37 -1.48
N LEU A 18 1.72 9.38 -0.63
CA LEU A 18 1.65 7.97 -1.02
C LEU A 18 0.53 7.70 -2.06
N TYR A 19 -0.46 8.58 -2.18
CA TYR A 19 -1.52 8.47 -3.20
C TYR A 19 -0.99 8.44 -4.64
N HIS A 20 0.16 9.03 -4.92
CA HIS A 20 0.78 8.93 -6.24
C HIS A 20 1.17 7.50 -6.62
N ILE A 21 1.29 6.61 -5.64
CA ILE A 21 1.58 5.18 -5.83
C ILE A 21 0.29 4.35 -5.72
N THR A 22 -0.51 4.57 -4.68
CA THR A 22 -1.70 3.75 -4.38
C THR A 22 -2.93 4.15 -5.18
N ARG A 23 -3.00 5.40 -5.62
CA ARG A 23 -4.09 5.96 -6.43
C ARG A 23 -3.50 6.83 -7.56
N PRO A 24 -2.69 6.24 -8.44
CA PRO A 24 -1.93 7.01 -9.43
C PRO A 24 -2.80 7.71 -10.47
N GLU A 25 -4.07 7.32 -10.61
CA GLU A 25 -5.05 7.98 -11.47
C GLU A 25 -5.26 9.45 -11.14
N ILE A 26 -4.89 9.93 -9.95
CA ILE A 26 -4.94 11.34 -9.59
C ILE A 26 -4.01 12.23 -10.42
N ASN A 27 -3.01 11.63 -11.09
CA ASN A 27 -2.06 12.33 -11.96
C ASN A 27 -2.56 12.42 -13.41
N PHE A 28 -3.74 11.88 -13.72
CA PHE A 28 -4.35 11.87 -15.04
C PHE A 28 -5.65 12.67 -15.05
N GLU A 29 -6.23 12.83 -16.23
CA GLU A 29 -7.50 13.53 -16.40
C GLU A 29 -8.63 12.81 -15.65
N VAL A 30 -9.60 13.61 -15.20
CA VAL A 30 -10.80 13.08 -14.52
C VAL A 30 -11.54 12.13 -15.47
N GLY A 31 -11.88 10.94 -14.98
CA GLY A 31 -12.54 9.90 -15.76
C GLY A 31 -11.59 8.88 -16.40
N THR A 32 -10.28 9.00 -16.18
CA THR A 32 -9.31 7.96 -16.58
C THR A 32 -9.60 6.68 -15.80
N ASP A 33 -9.64 5.54 -16.51
CA ASP A 33 -9.83 4.23 -15.91
C ASP A 33 -8.66 3.91 -14.97
N GLU A 34 -8.96 3.50 -13.74
CA GLU A 34 -7.94 3.12 -12.76
C GLU A 34 -7.11 1.90 -13.19
N HIS A 35 -7.61 1.10 -14.13
CA HIS A 35 -6.92 -0.06 -14.73
C HIS A 35 -6.22 0.26 -16.06
N ASP A 36 -6.13 1.54 -16.46
CA ASP A 36 -5.37 1.92 -17.65
C ASP A 36 -3.87 1.59 -17.45
N PRO A 37 -3.22 0.92 -18.41
CA PRO A 37 -1.78 0.59 -18.31
C PRO A 37 -0.88 1.78 -18.00
N ARG A 38 -1.25 2.99 -18.44
CA ARG A 38 -0.51 4.22 -18.12
C ARG A 38 -0.54 4.54 -16.63
N VAL A 39 -1.64 4.23 -15.96
CA VAL A 39 -1.82 4.43 -14.52
C VAL A 39 -0.86 3.53 -13.74
N TYR A 40 -0.74 2.27 -14.12
CA TYR A 40 0.23 1.34 -13.52
C TYR A 40 1.68 1.77 -13.77
N GLY A 41 1.99 2.22 -14.97
CA GLY A 41 3.31 2.76 -15.29
C GLY A 41 3.66 3.98 -14.42
N SER A 42 2.72 4.87 -14.23
CA SER A 42 2.87 6.03 -13.35
C SER A 42 3.11 5.62 -11.89
N ALA A 43 2.40 4.61 -11.40
CA ALA A 43 2.60 4.08 -10.05
C ALA A 43 4.03 3.55 -9.85
N ALA A 44 4.53 2.78 -10.81
CA ALA A 44 5.88 2.23 -10.78
C ALA A 44 6.95 3.34 -10.78
N GLU A 45 6.78 4.35 -11.62
CA GLU A 45 7.70 5.50 -11.69
C GLU A 45 7.71 6.29 -10.38
N HIS A 46 6.56 6.56 -9.79
CA HIS A 46 6.46 7.25 -8.51
C HIS A 46 7.07 6.43 -7.38
N PHE A 47 6.85 5.13 -7.36
CA PHE A 47 7.48 4.25 -6.38
C PHE A 47 9.00 4.32 -6.46
N LYS A 48 9.57 4.18 -7.67
CA LYS A 48 11.01 4.28 -7.90
C LYS A 48 11.56 5.64 -7.47
N LYS A 49 10.86 6.72 -7.82
CA LYS A 49 11.21 8.08 -7.41
C LYS A 49 11.25 8.23 -5.89
N PHE A 50 10.25 7.67 -5.19
CA PHE A 50 10.17 7.73 -3.73
C PHE A 50 11.33 6.99 -3.07
N VAL A 51 11.71 5.85 -3.61
CA VAL A 51 12.87 5.07 -3.13
C VAL A 51 14.18 5.83 -3.39
N ASP A 52 14.36 6.35 -4.61
CA ASP A 52 15.58 7.06 -5.02
C ASP A 52 15.81 8.35 -4.18
N LYS A 53 14.71 9.04 -3.81
CA LYS A 53 14.78 10.24 -2.98
C LYS A 53 14.81 9.95 -1.47
N GLY A 54 14.76 8.68 -1.07
CA GLY A 54 14.77 8.27 0.34
C GLY A 54 13.48 8.60 1.09
N TRP A 55 12.39 8.91 0.40
CA TRP A 55 11.07 9.14 1.02
C TRP A 55 10.44 7.84 1.50
N LEU A 56 10.68 6.75 0.78
CA LEU A 56 10.38 5.39 1.18
C LEU A 56 11.68 4.63 1.44
N LYS A 57 11.71 3.92 2.54
CA LYS A 57 12.84 3.07 2.90
C LYS A 57 12.32 1.71 3.37
N GLN A 58 12.91 0.65 2.84
CA GLN A 58 12.64 -0.70 3.31
C GLN A 58 13.44 -0.94 4.60
N ASP A 59 12.81 -1.57 5.58
CA ASP A 59 13.49 -1.96 6.80
C ASP A 59 14.54 -3.04 6.51
N GLU A 60 15.69 -2.95 7.18
CA GLU A 60 16.81 -3.87 6.98
C GLU A 60 16.55 -5.26 7.57
N LYS A 61 15.71 -5.32 8.63
CA LYS A 61 15.36 -6.54 9.34
C LYS A 61 13.88 -6.82 9.24
N GLU A 62 13.51 -8.09 9.34
CA GLU A 62 12.14 -8.52 9.42
C GLU A 62 11.53 -8.13 10.76
N HIS A 63 10.33 -7.57 10.71
CA HIS A 63 9.56 -7.12 11.88
C HIS A 63 8.09 -7.47 11.73
N TYR A 64 7.39 -7.51 12.86
CA TYR A 64 5.95 -7.32 12.91
C TYR A 64 5.66 -5.82 13.04
N TYR A 65 4.55 -5.36 12.48
CA TYR A 65 4.19 -3.94 12.47
C TYR A 65 2.84 -3.76 13.14
N ILE A 66 2.73 -2.69 13.90
CA ILE A 66 1.46 -2.27 14.47
C ILE A 66 0.91 -1.13 13.63
N TYR A 67 -0.28 -1.34 13.10
CA TYR A 67 -1.03 -0.33 12.36
C TYR A 67 -2.08 0.28 13.29
N SER A 68 -2.13 1.59 13.37
CA SER A 68 -3.17 2.29 14.12
C SER A 68 -3.94 3.23 13.21
N GLN A 69 -5.24 3.26 13.37
CA GLN A 69 -6.14 4.16 12.64
C GLN A 69 -7.09 4.82 13.61
N THR A 70 -7.17 6.15 13.55
CA THR A 70 -8.08 6.93 14.38
C THR A 70 -9.14 7.58 13.49
N MET A 71 -10.40 7.35 13.84
CA MET A 71 -11.54 7.96 13.19
C MET A 71 -12.60 8.30 14.24
N ASN A 72 -13.14 9.53 14.18
CA ASN A 72 -14.16 10.01 15.13
C ASN A 72 -13.74 9.86 16.61
N GLY A 73 -12.47 10.12 16.92
CA GLY A 73 -11.92 10.01 18.27
C GLY A 73 -11.68 8.60 18.76
N LYS A 74 -11.96 7.58 17.95
CA LYS A 74 -11.69 6.17 18.28
C LYS A 74 -10.47 5.68 17.53
N THR A 75 -9.54 5.07 18.25
CA THR A 75 -8.34 4.47 17.68
C THR A 75 -8.45 2.95 17.67
N GLN A 76 -8.20 2.37 16.51
CA GLN A 76 -8.10 0.91 16.34
C GLN A 76 -6.65 0.54 16.05
N TYR A 77 -6.22 -0.59 16.59
CA TYR A 77 -4.90 -1.15 16.36
C TYR A 77 -5.00 -2.47 15.62
N GLY A 78 -4.12 -2.67 14.66
CA GLY A 78 -4.01 -3.92 13.91
C GLY A 78 -2.56 -4.39 13.87
N LEU A 79 -2.38 -5.69 13.76
CA LEU A 79 -1.07 -6.31 13.57
C LEU A 79 -0.86 -6.62 12.09
N VAL A 80 0.24 -6.11 11.53
CA VAL A 80 0.65 -6.38 10.16
C VAL A 80 1.77 -7.42 10.18
N VAL A 81 1.53 -8.56 9.54
CA VAL A 81 2.44 -9.70 9.52
C VAL A 81 2.50 -10.33 8.13
N GLY A 82 3.59 -11.02 7.84
CA GLY A 82 3.65 -11.94 6.70
C GLY A 82 2.94 -13.24 7.02
N ALA A 83 2.17 -13.75 6.08
CA ALA A 83 1.49 -15.03 6.19
C ALA A 83 1.99 -15.99 5.11
N SER A 84 2.06 -17.29 5.45
CA SER A 84 2.42 -18.32 4.49
C SER A 84 1.32 -18.50 3.45
N VAL A 85 1.70 -18.44 2.18
CA VAL A 85 0.78 -18.69 1.05
C VAL A 85 0.22 -20.11 1.10
N SER A 86 1.04 -21.10 1.43
CA SER A 86 0.59 -22.49 1.55
C SER A 86 -0.45 -22.65 2.65
N ASP A 87 -0.23 -22.04 3.82
CA ASP A 87 -1.19 -22.10 4.92
C ASP A 87 -2.52 -21.43 4.57
N TYR A 88 -2.46 -20.37 3.76
CA TYR A 88 -3.66 -19.70 3.24
C TYR A 88 -4.41 -20.61 2.27
N MET A 89 -3.71 -21.26 1.33
CA MET A 89 -4.31 -22.14 0.34
C MET A 89 -4.87 -23.42 0.95
N GLU A 90 -4.20 -24.00 1.93
CA GLU A 90 -4.63 -25.22 2.63
C GLU A 90 -5.72 -24.98 3.68
N GLY A 91 -6.08 -23.72 3.94
CA GLY A 91 -7.12 -23.37 4.89
C GLY A 91 -6.71 -23.44 6.36
N VAL A 92 -5.42 -23.53 6.65
CA VAL A 92 -4.87 -23.39 8.02
C VAL A 92 -5.19 -21.99 8.55
N ILE A 93 -5.01 -20.98 7.70
CA ILE A 93 -5.45 -19.60 7.94
C ILE A 93 -6.91 -19.49 7.52
N LYS A 94 -7.79 -19.17 8.48
CA LYS A 94 -9.22 -19.01 8.20
C LYS A 94 -9.49 -17.71 7.46
N LYS A 95 -10.19 -17.79 6.35
CA LYS A 95 -10.57 -16.64 5.53
C LYS A 95 -11.85 -16.02 6.09
N HIS A 96 -11.85 -14.71 6.25
CA HIS A 96 -13.07 -13.96 6.60
C HIS A 96 -13.99 -13.85 5.38
N GLU A 97 -13.42 -13.52 4.22
CA GLU A 97 -14.11 -13.41 2.94
C GLU A 97 -13.16 -13.76 1.80
N LEU A 98 -13.72 -14.00 0.61
CA LEU A 98 -12.90 -14.24 -0.57
C LEU A 98 -12.42 -12.88 -1.15
N THR A 99 -11.21 -12.88 -1.66
CA THR A 99 -10.68 -11.73 -2.39
C THR A 99 -11.40 -11.57 -3.72
N ARG A 100 -11.48 -10.34 -4.21
CA ARG A 100 -12.00 -10.04 -5.54
C ARG A 100 -10.84 -9.94 -6.51
N ARG A 101 -11.06 -10.45 -7.73
CA ARG A 101 -10.05 -10.43 -8.79
C ARG A 101 -9.50 -9.01 -9.03
N GLU A 102 -10.37 -8.02 -9.06
CA GLU A 102 -9.99 -6.62 -9.25
C GLU A 102 -9.10 -6.05 -8.13
N LYS A 103 -8.97 -6.76 -7.02
CA LYS A 103 -8.11 -6.38 -5.88
C LYS A 103 -6.79 -7.15 -5.86
N GLU A 104 -6.69 -8.22 -6.64
CA GLU A 104 -5.47 -9.02 -6.74
C GLU A 104 -4.55 -8.57 -7.87
N GLU A 105 -5.11 -7.94 -8.91
CA GLU A 105 -4.39 -7.32 -10.01
C GLU A 105 -3.90 -5.92 -9.63
#